data_02e394f0d530597082624977d95e1ea8
#
_entry.id   02e394f0d530597082624977d95e1ea8
#
_cell.length_a   1.000
_cell.length_b   1.000
_cell.length_c   1.000
_cell.angle_alpha   90.00
_cell.angle_beta   90.00
_cell.angle_gamma   90.00
#
_symmetry.space_group_name_H-M   'P 1'
#
loop_
_entity.id
_entity.type
_entity.pdbx_description
1 polymer ?
#
loop_
_entity_poly.entity_id
_entity_poly.type
_entity_poly.pdbx_seq_one_letter_code
_entity_poly.pdbx_strand_id
1 'polypeptide(L)'
;MINLCQSEELGLSCFGCCGNSYKGKKRILRDIRKNTLEWKNKKSTPKFMKRSLNLHDSGVCFNVIYKDEKFYCPGHPEINSGRDFRNLDKDCERQFECKTHFIFNKWDKEKQEKFIEFIKSKKLDSYAYSIKMDNGSLMKDFEKKK
;
A
#
# COMPACT_ATOMS: atom_id res chain seq x y z
N MET A 1 15.28 -7.87 -4.92
CA MET A 1 13.89 -8.37 -4.78
C MET A 1 12.92 -7.24 -5.10
N ILE A 2 11.92 -7.53 -5.95
CA ILE A 2 10.93 -6.52 -6.33
C ILE A 2 9.90 -6.38 -5.21
N ASN A 3 9.67 -5.15 -4.76
CA ASN A 3 8.65 -4.84 -3.77
C ASN A 3 7.39 -4.34 -4.48
N LEU A 4 6.31 -5.12 -4.40
CA LEU A 4 5.04 -4.76 -5.05
C LEU A 4 4.31 -3.62 -4.34
N CYS A 5 4.64 -3.36 -3.07
CA CYS A 5 3.94 -2.33 -2.29
C CYS A 5 4.46 -0.91 -2.59
N GLN A 6 5.76 -0.79 -2.88
CA GLN A 6 6.43 0.48 -3.17
C GLN A 6 7.39 0.25 -4.33
N SER A 7 6.89 0.15 -5.53
CA SER A 7 7.70 -0.25 -6.69
C SER A 7 8.10 0.96 -7.53
N GLU A 8 9.38 1.29 -7.54
CA GLU A 8 9.93 2.31 -8.44
C GLU A 8 9.85 1.85 -9.88
N GLU A 9 10.09 0.56 -10.13
CA GLU A 9 10.03 -0.01 -11.48
C GLU A 9 8.65 0.14 -12.10
N LEU A 10 7.59 -0.09 -11.31
CA LEU A 10 6.22 0.07 -11.78
C LEU A 10 5.73 1.51 -11.74
N GLY A 11 6.40 2.38 -10.98
CA GLY A 11 5.91 3.72 -10.71
C GLY A 11 4.62 3.73 -9.91
N LEU A 12 4.34 2.67 -9.18
CA LEU A 12 3.11 2.48 -8.42
C LEU A 12 3.38 2.23 -6.95
N SER A 13 2.43 2.63 -6.11
CA SER A 13 2.45 2.33 -4.69
C SER A 13 1.11 1.72 -4.28
N CYS A 14 1.11 0.90 -3.23
CA CYS A 14 -0.08 0.19 -2.80
C CYS A 14 -0.38 0.44 -1.32
N PHE A 15 -1.64 0.77 -1.01
CA PHE A 15 -2.12 0.86 0.37
C PHE A 15 -3.10 -0.27 0.71
N GLY A 16 -3.29 -1.24 -0.17
CA GLY A 16 -4.35 -2.24 -0.07
C GLY A 16 -4.40 -3.00 1.25
N CYS A 17 -3.24 -3.34 1.82
CA CYS A 17 -3.16 -4.04 3.11
C CYS A 17 -3.25 -3.09 4.31
N CYS A 18 -3.29 -1.78 4.09
CA CYS A 18 -3.40 -0.77 5.15
C CYS A 18 -4.87 -0.41 5.38
N GLY A 19 -5.68 -1.41 5.65
CA GLY A 19 -7.10 -1.25 5.89
C GLY A 19 -7.90 -2.44 5.38
N ASN A 20 -9.22 -2.32 5.45
CA ASN A 20 -10.13 -3.36 4.95
C ASN A 20 -11.53 -2.76 4.74
N SER A 21 -12.40 -3.55 4.09
CA SER A 21 -13.80 -3.16 3.89
C SER A 21 -13.95 -1.77 3.26
N TYR A 22 -13.13 -1.49 2.24
CA TYR A 22 -13.10 -0.17 1.59
C TYR A 22 -14.45 0.25 1.02
N LYS A 23 -14.82 1.51 1.23
CA LYS A 23 -16.16 2.04 0.93
C LYS A 23 -16.20 3.14 -0.12
N GLY A 24 -15.42 3.01 -1.18
CA GLY A 24 -15.52 3.90 -2.32
C GLY A 24 -14.40 4.93 -2.43
N LYS A 25 -14.05 5.21 -3.69
CA LYS A 25 -12.88 6.01 -4.02
C LYS A 25 -12.88 7.40 -3.39
N LYS A 26 -13.99 8.11 -3.47
CA LYS A 26 -14.07 9.48 -2.95
C LYS A 26 -13.82 9.53 -1.44
N ARG A 27 -14.41 8.61 -0.70
CA ARG A 27 -14.25 8.54 0.76
C ARG A 27 -12.81 8.18 1.14
N ILE A 28 -12.25 7.19 0.47
CA ILE A 28 -10.87 6.73 0.72
C ILE A 28 -9.89 7.87 0.47
N LEU A 29 -9.98 8.52 -0.69
CA LEU A 29 -9.05 9.60 -1.03
C LEU A 29 -9.23 10.83 -0.13
N ARG A 30 -10.45 11.13 0.29
CA ARG A 30 -10.71 12.20 1.25
C ARG A 30 -10.00 11.92 2.58
N ASP A 31 -10.10 10.70 3.06
CA ASP A 31 -9.51 10.31 4.34
C ASP A 31 -7.98 10.28 4.26
N ILE A 32 -7.42 9.83 3.13
CA ILE A 32 -5.98 9.88 2.91
C ILE A 32 -5.50 11.34 2.86
N ARG A 33 -6.27 12.24 2.27
CA ARG A 33 -5.94 13.67 2.28
C ARG A 33 -5.91 14.24 3.70
N LYS A 34 -6.86 13.86 4.54
CA LYS A 34 -6.87 14.25 5.96
C LYS A 34 -5.62 13.76 6.67
N ASN A 35 -5.24 12.50 6.44
CA ASN A 35 -4.03 11.93 7.01
C ASN A 35 -2.79 12.70 6.58
N THR A 36 -2.73 13.06 5.29
CA THR A 36 -1.58 13.77 4.72
C THR A 36 -1.41 15.14 5.35
N LEU A 37 -2.53 15.89 5.53
CA LEU A 37 -2.50 17.20 6.18
C LEU A 37 -2.03 17.08 7.63
N GLU A 38 -2.53 16.09 8.35
CA GLU A 38 -2.14 15.86 9.73
C GLU A 38 -0.65 15.50 9.85
N TRP A 39 -0.16 14.65 8.94
CA TRP A 39 1.26 14.30 8.89
C TRP A 39 2.14 15.53 8.68
N LYS A 40 1.75 16.42 7.76
CA LYS A 40 2.48 17.66 7.50
C LYS A 40 2.53 18.55 8.75
N ASN A 41 1.43 18.60 9.50
CA ASN A 41 1.36 19.41 10.71
C ASN A 41 2.18 18.84 11.86
N LYS A 42 2.28 17.53 11.98
CA LYS A 42 3.05 16.88 13.04
C LYS A 42 4.56 17.04 12.86
N LYS A 43 5.03 17.13 11.61
CA LYS A 43 6.46 17.29 11.26
C LYS A 43 7.40 16.26 11.90
N SER A 44 6.87 15.11 12.32
CA SER A 44 7.66 14.06 12.96
C SER A 44 6.97 12.72 12.73
N THR A 45 7.69 11.78 12.10
CA THR A 45 7.17 10.44 11.86
C THR A 45 6.81 9.72 13.17
N PRO A 46 7.69 9.71 14.22
CA PRO A 46 7.31 9.07 15.47
C PRO A 46 6.05 9.65 16.10
N LYS A 47 5.90 10.97 16.12
CA LYS A 47 4.70 11.60 16.67
C LYS A 47 3.43 11.22 15.89
N PHE A 48 3.54 11.19 14.56
CA PHE A 48 2.43 10.80 13.70
C PHE A 48 2.01 9.35 13.97
N MET A 49 2.97 8.43 14.03
CA MET A 49 2.70 7.00 14.25
C MET A 49 2.14 6.71 15.64
N LYS A 50 2.47 7.52 16.64
CA LYS A 50 2.00 7.34 18.02
C LYS A 50 0.54 7.70 18.22
N ARG A 51 -0.14 8.26 17.22
CA ARG A 51 -1.55 8.57 17.32
C ARG A 51 -2.39 7.34 17.65
N SER A 52 -1.93 6.15 17.22
CA SER A 52 -2.60 4.86 17.47
C SER A 52 -4.08 4.88 17.13
N LEU A 53 -4.42 5.51 16.01
CA LEU A 53 -5.77 5.54 15.48
C LEU A 53 -5.94 4.33 14.55
N ASN A 54 -7.12 3.73 14.57
CA ASN A 54 -7.36 2.52 13.79
C ASN A 54 -7.70 2.85 12.32
N LEU A 55 -8.90 2.53 11.88
CA LEU A 55 -9.31 2.75 10.50
C LEU A 55 -10.35 3.86 10.40
N HIS A 56 -10.28 4.65 9.32
CA HIS A 56 -11.36 5.55 8.96
C HIS A 56 -12.63 4.75 8.58
N ASP A 57 -13.77 5.41 8.56
CA ASP A 57 -15.02 4.79 8.12
C ASP A 57 -14.95 4.27 6.70
N SER A 58 -14.09 4.85 5.86
CA SER A 58 -13.87 4.37 4.48
C SER A 58 -13.12 3.03 4.42
N GLY A 59 -12.54 2.60 5.54
CA GLY A 59 -11.74 1.39 5.63
C GLY A 59 -10.23 1.61 5.58
N VAL A 60 -9.76 2.81 5.23
CA VAL A 60 -8.33 3.07 5.10
C VAL A 60 -7.70 3.41 6.46
N CYS A 61 -6.46 2.97 6.66
CA CYS A 61 -5.70 3.24 7.87
C CYS A 61 -5.40 4.75 8.03
N PHE A 62 -5.43 5.25 9.27
CA PHE A 62 -5.11 6.64 9.59
C PHE A 62 -3.67 7.04 9.25
N ASN A 63 -2.80 6.08 8.96
CA ASN A 63 -1.39 6.35 8.66
C ASN A 63 -1.08 6.42 7.17
N VAL A 64 -2.02 6.08 6.29
CA VAL A 64 -1.79 6.16 4.85
C VAL A 64 -1.83 7.62 4.41
N ILE A 65 -0.74 8.08 3.78
CA ILE A 65 -0.65 9.43 3.22
C ILE A 65 -0.40 9.36 1.71
N TYR A 66 -0.61 10.50 1.05
CA TYR A 66 -0.35 10.65 -0.38
C TYR A 66 0.63 11.81 -0.58
N LYS A 67 1.79 11.52 -1.15
CA LYS A 67 2.82 12.52 -1.41
C LYS A 67 3.62 12.12 -2.65
N ASP A 68 3.95 13.08 -3.48
CA ASP A 68 4.74 12.86 -4.69
C ASP A 68 4.14 11.75 -5.56
N GLU A 69 2.81 11.78 -5.70
CA GLU A 69 2.03 10.83 -6.50
C GLU A 69 2.06 9.39 -6.00
N LYS A 70 2.43 9.19 -4.73
CA LYS A 70 2.51 7.87 -4.12
C LYS A 70 1.73 7.79 -2.81
N PHE A 71 1.13 6.62 -2.57
CA PHE A 71 0.54 6.29 -1.28
C PHE A 71 1.57 5.54 -0.45
N TYR A 72 1.73 5.90 0.81
CA TYR A 72 2.61 5.14 1.70
C TYR A 72 2.29 5.46 3.16
N CYS A 73 2.85 4.62 4.05
CA CYS A 73 2.82 4.86 5.49
C CYS A 73 4.16 5.50 5.87
N PRO A 74 4.15 6.69 6.50
CA PRO A 74 5.42 7.35 6.87
C PRO A 74 6.31 6.51 7.79
N GLY A 75 5.72 5.53 8.51
CA GLY A 75 6.49 4.66 9.39
C GLY A 75 7.07 3.42 8.73
N HIS A 76 6.83 3.21 7.44
CA HIS A 76 7.26 2.00 6.76
C HIS A 76 8.79 1.94 6.61
N PRO A 77 9.43 0.77 6.86
CA PRO A 77 10.89 0.66 6.78
C PRO A 77 11.48 0.97 5.40
N GLU A 78 10.74 0.71 4.33
CA GLU A 78 11.21 1.03 2.96
C GLU A 78 11.48 2.53 2.77
N ILE A 79 10.78 3.38 3.52
CA ILE A 79 10.89 4.84 3.42
C ILE A 79 11.90 5.40 4.43
N ASN A 80 12.20 4.63 5.47
CA ASN A 80 13.01 5.07 6.61
C ASN A 80 14.36 4.34 6.70
N SER A 81 14.92 3.97 5.56
CA SER A 81 16.23 3.29 5.48
C SER A 81 16.31 2.04 6.37
N GLY A 82 15.24 1.26 6.38
CA GLY A 82 15.15 0.03 7.15
C GLY A 82 14.60 0.17 8.55
N ARG A 83 14.43 1.41 9.05
CA ARG A 83 13.86 1.64 10.38
C ARG A 83 12.34 1.53 10.32
N ASP A 84 11.78 0.69 11.16
CA ASP A 84 10.34 0.44 11.20
C ASP A 84 9.70 1.21 12.35
N PHE A 85 8.96 2.27 12.01
CA PHE A 85 8.22 3.07 12.99
C PHE A 85 6.77 2.59 13.16
N ARG A 86 6.36 1.56 12.42
CA ARG A 86 4.99 1.03 12.51
C ARG A 86 4.69 0.45 13.90
N ASN A 87 5.72 0.04 14.62
CA ASN A 87 5.57 -0.51 15.97
C ASN A 87 5.10 0.54 16.98
N LEU A 88 5.15 1.82 16.64
CA LEU A 88 4.64 2.90 17.49
C LEU A 88 3.10 3.00 17.40
N ASP A 89 2.51 2.46 16.35
CA ASP A 89 1.06 2.36 16.20
C ASP A 89 0.61 0.97 16.68
N LYS A 90 -0.06 0.95 17.81
CA LYS A 90 -0.51 -0.29 18.45
C LYS A 90 -1.53 -1.06 17.60
N ASP A 91 -2.23 -0.37 16.74
CA ASP A 91 -3.30 -0.94 15.91
C ASP A 91 -2.79 -1.40 14.54
N CYS A 92 -1.50 -1.19 14.23
CA CYS A 92 -0.94 -1.59 12.94
C CYS A 92 -0.65 -3.08 12.89
N GLU A 93 -1.25 -3.76 11.93
CA GLU A 93 -0.99 -5.18 11.67
C GLU A 93 0.24 -5.33 10.75
N ARG A 94 1.38 -4.84 11.22
CA ARG A 94 2.61 -4.76 10.42
C ARG A 94 3.14 -6.12 9.96
N GLN A 95 2.70 -7.19 10.58
CA GLN A 95 3.10 -8.55 10.19
C GLN A 95 2.20 -9.12 9.11
N PHE A 96 1.12 -8.43 8.79
CA PHE A 96 0.22 -8.86 7.73
C PHE A 96 0.93 -8.74 6.39
N GLU A 97 0.87 -9.81 5.60
CA GLU A 97 1.42 -9.82 4.25
C GLU A 97 0.27 -10.07 3.28
N CYS A 98 0.11 -9.20 2.30
CA CYS A 98 -0.98 -9.37 1.36
C CYS A 98 -0.79 -10.66 0.57
N LYS A 99 -1.88 -11.35 0.28
CA LYS A 99 -1.87 -12.65 -0.38
C LYS A 99 -1.16 -12.62 -1.74
N THR A 100 -1.37 -11.54 -2.50
CA THR A 100 -0.73 -11.38 -3.81
C THR A 100 0.79 -11.30 -3.67
N HIS A 101 1.27 -10.50 -2.71
CA HIS A 101 2.69 -10.34 -2.47
C HIS A 101 3.33 -11.64 -1.99
N PHE A 102 2.64 -12.33 -1.08
CA PHE A 102 3.10 -13.62 -0.54
C PHE A 102 3.28 -14.66 -1.65
N ILE A 103 2.28 -14.79 -2.54
CA ILE A 103 2.34 -15.73 -3.66
C ILE A 103 3.42 -15.32 -4.65
N PHE A 104 3.49 -14.03 -4.97
CA PHE A 104 4.50 -13.49 -5.89
C PHE A 104 5.92 -13.82 -5.43
N ASN A 105 6.21 -13.71 -4.15
CA ASN A 105 7.54 -13.99 -3.61
C ASN A 105 7.95 -15.46 -3.74
N LYS A 106 7.00 -16.35 -3.92
CA LYS A 106 7.27 -17.78 -4.11
C LYS A 106 7.55 -18.17 -5.56
N TRP A 107 7.29 -17.27 -6.50
CA TRP A 107 7.52 -17.54 -7.91
C TRP A 107 9.00 -17.38 -8.26
N ASP A 108 9.42 -18.06 -9.33
CA ASP A 108 10.75 -17.83 -9.88
C ASP A 108 10.82 -16.45 -10.53
N LYS A 109 12.04 -16.01 -10.85
CA LYS A 109 12.28 -14.68 -11.39
C LYS A 109 11.56 -14.45 -12.72
N GLU A 110 11.53 -15.45 -13.58
CA GLU A 110 10.88 -15.35 -14.88
C GLU A 110 9.40 -15.07 -14.75
N LYS A 111 8.70 -15.79 -13.88
CA LYS A 111 7.27 -15.57 -13.64
C LYS A 111 7.01 -14.23 -12.98
N GLN A 112 7.87 -13.82 -12.06
CA GLN A 112 7.78 -12.49 -11.43
C GLN A 112 7.88 -11.38 -12.48
N GLU A 113 8.82 -11.49 -13.41
CA GLU A 113 8.99 -10.51 -14.48
C GLU A 113 7.79 -10.44 -15.40
N LYS A 114 7.19 -11.59 -15.72
CA LYS A 114 5.96 -11.65 -16.52
C LYS A 114 4.79 -10.95 -15.83
N PHE A 115 4.67 -11.11 -14.52
CA PHE A 115 3.62 -10.44 -13.75
C PHE A 115 3.84 -8.92 -13.73
N ILE A 116 5.07 -8.47 -13.57
CA ILE A 116 5.42 -7.05 -13.63
C ILE A 116 5.04 -6.45 -14.99
N GLU A 117 5.39 -7.14 -16.09
CA GLU A 117 5.02 -6.68 -17.43
C GLU A 117 3.49 -6.65 -17.62
N PHE A 118 2.79 -7.65 -17.06
CA PHE A 118 1.34 -7.68 -17.08
C PHE A 118 0.74 -6.45 -16.37
N ILE A 119 1.26 -6.11 -15.19
CA ILE A 119 0.80 -4.92 -14.45
C ILE A 119 1.05 -3.66 -15.26
N LYS A 120 2.24 -3.51 -15.85
CA LYS A 120 2.57 -2.36 -16.70
C LYS A 120 1.60 -2.21 -17.86
N SER A 121 1.19 -3.32 -18.47
CA SER A 121 0.27 -3.31 -19.61
C SER A 121 -1.12 -2.79 -19.25
N LYS A 122 -1.51 -2.85 -17.99
CA LYS A 122 -2.82 -2.40 -17.51
C LYS A 122 -2.91 -0.89 -17.34
N LYS A 123 -1.79 -0.19 -17.28
CA LYS A 123 -1.72 1.28 -17.12
C LYS A 123 -2.56 1.79 -15.96
N LEU A 124 -2.48 1.12 -14.82
CA LEU A 124 -3.23 1.48 -13.62
C LEU A 124 -2.61 2.67 -12.90
N ASP A 125 -3.44 3.49 -12.24
CA ASP A 125 -2.94 4.42 -11.25
C ASP A 125 -2.75 3.68 -9.91
N SER A 126 -2.12 4.34 -8.94
CA SER A 126 -1.83 3.70 -7.65
C SER A 126 -3.10 3.34 -6.88
N TYR A 127 -4.19 4.12 -7.03
CA TYR A 127 -5.44 3.78 -6.38
C TYR A 127 -6.01 2.46 -6.93
N ALA A 128 -6.16 2.36 -8.26
CA ALA A 128 -6.68 1.15 -8.90
C ALA A 128 -5.80 -0.05 -8.61
N TYR A 129 -4.49 0.14 -8.65
CA TYR A 129 -3.51 -0.88 -8.31
C TYR A 129 -3.73 -1.39 -6.88
N SER A 130 -3.89 -0.47 -5.91
CA SER A 130 -4.11 -0.84 -4.51
C SER A 130 -5.37 -1.69 -4.30
N ILE A 131 -6.47 -1.30 -4.92
CA ILE A 131 -7.74 -2.04 -4.79
C ILE A 131 -7.64 -3.42 -5.44
N LYS A 132 -7.01 -3.50 -6.61
CA LYS A 132 -6.84 -4.79 -7.31
C LYS A 132 -5.86 -5.73 -6.62
N MET A 133 -4.86 -5.18 -5.93
CA MET A 133 -3.96 -5.97 -5.10
C MET A 133 -4.71 -6.52 -3.88
N ASP A 134 -5.51 -5.67 -3.23
CA ASP A 134 -6.26 -6.05 -2.03
C ASP A 134 -7.30 -7.15 -2.33
N ASN A 135 -8.06 -6.99 -3.41
CA ASN A 135 -9.11 -7.97 -3.75
C ASN A 135 -8.63 -9.17 -4.56
N GLY A 136 -7.34 -9.20 -4.91
CA GLY A 136 -6.74 -10.31 -5.65
C GLY A 136 -7.06 -10.37 -7.13
N SER A 137 -7.74 -9.36 -7.69
CA SER A 137 -8.16 -9.41 -9.09
C SER A 137 -7.00 -9.37 -10.08
N LEU A 138 -5.90 -8.67 -9.76
CA LEU A 138 -4.71 -8.65 -10.61
C LEU A 138 -4.15 -10.05 -10.79
N MET A 139 -4.00 -10.78 -9.71
CA MET A 139 -3.46 -12.13 -9.76
C MET A 139 -4.37 -13.08 -10.51
N LYS A 140 -5.68 -12.98 -10.28
CA LYS A 140 -6.66 -13.80 -10.99
C LYS A 140 -6.61 -13.55 -12.50
N ASP A 141 -6.54 -12.29 -12.91
CA ASP A 141 -6.47 -11.93 -14.33
C ASP A 141 -5.19 -12.43 -14.98
N PHE A 142 -4.07 -12.34 -14.26
CA PHE A 142 -2.78 -12.85 -14.73
C PHE A 142 -2.83 -14.36 -14.93
N GLU A 143 -3.36 -15.10 -13.99
CA GLU A 143 -3.45 -16.56 -14.07
C GLU A 143 -4.37 -17.03 -15.19
N LYS A 144 -5.41 -16.25 -15.52
CA LYS A 144 -6.32 -16.57 -16.63
C LYS A 144 -5.68 -16.42 -18.01
N LYS A 145 -4.61 -15.62 -18.12
CA LYS A 145 -3.95 -15.37 -19.41
C LYS A 145 -2.94 -16.43 -19.84
N LYS A 146 -2.84 -17.49 -19.11
CA LYS A 146 -1.95 -18.58 -19.47
C LYS A 146 -2.43 -19.35 -20.68
#